data_2a7a6a1e4626207681cdb6c72503825a
#
_entry.id   2a7a6a1e4626207681cdb6c72503825a
#
_cell.length_a   1.000
_cell.length_b   1.000
_cell.length_c   1.000
_cell.angle_alpha   90.00
_cell.angle_beta   90.00
_cell.angle_gamma   90.00
#
_symmetry.space_group_name_H-M   'P 1'
#
loop_
_entity.id
_entity.type
_entity.pdbx_description
1 polymer ?
#
loop_
_entity_poly.entity_id
_entity_poly.type
_entity_poly.pdbx_seq_one_letter_code
_entity_poly.pdbx_strand_id
1 'polypeptide(L)'
;MANRIIHRGPDMEGFHMSGNEPSDSVNLGFRRLSIIDLSDGAQPMYNEDGSVVVVFNGEIYNFMDLRRELAERGHIFKTRCDTEVIVHGWEEYGESLAARLRGMFAFVVWDMRTRTMYGARDYFGIKPFYY
;
A
#
# COMPACT_ATOMS: atom_id res chain seq x y z
N MET A 1 16.85 6.31 6.03
CA MET A 1 16.09 7.13 5.06
C MET A 1 14.82 7.71 5.70
N ALA A 2 13.94 6.95 6.30
CA ALA A 2 12.68 7.43 6.91
C ALA A 2 12.87 8.57 7.93
N ASN A 3 13.95 8.57 8.71
CA ASN A 3 14.24 9.65 9.66
C ASN A 3 14.47 11.02 9.02
N ARG A 4 14.83 11.05 7.73
CA ARG A 4 15.01 12.32 6.99
C ARG A 4 13.69 13.00 6.61
N ILE A 5 12.59 12.24 6.64
CA ILE A 5 11.25 12.74 6.29
C ILE A 5 10.29 12.80 7.49
N ILE A 6 10.83 12.81 8.73
CA ILE A 6 10.03 12.95 9.97
C ILE A 6 9.08 14.16 9.89
N HIS A 7 9.55 15.29 9.35
CA HIS A 7 8.76 16.51 9.21
C HIS A 7 7.53 16.35 8.29
N ARG A 8 7.50 15.30 7.45
CA ARG A 8 6.38 14.98 6.56
C ARG A 8 5.38 14.00 7.18
N GLY A 9 5.78 13.27 8.21
CA GLY A 9 4.96 12.28 8.91
C GLY A 9 5.51 12.03 10.31
N PRO A 10 5.23 12.95 11.26
CA PRO A 10 5.78 12.86 12.61
C PRO A 10 5.06 11.82 13.49
N ASP A 11 3.81 11.46 13.16
CA ASP A 11 2.91 10.77 14.09
C ASP A 11 3.13 9.27 14.13
N MET A 12 3.40 8.65 12.98
CA MET A 12 3.63 7.20 12.89
C MET A 12 4.75 6.87 11.92
N GLU A 13 5.41 5.76 12.19
CA GLU A 13 6.36 5.13 11.27
C GLU A 13 6.10 3.63 11.17
N GLY A 14 6.45 3.06 10.05
CA GLY A 14 6.40 1.63 9.85
C GLY A 14 7.45 1.18 8.85
N PHE A 15 7.92 -0.05 9.02
CA PHE A 15 8.96 -0.63 8.20
C PHE A 15 8.61 -2.07 7.83
N HIS A 16 8.93 -2.42 6.60
CA HIS A 16 9.02 -3.80 6.14
C HIS A 16 10.45 -4.06 5.69
N MET A 17 11.00 -5.18 6.10
CA MET A 17 12.30 -5.66 5.64
C MET A 17 12.16 -7.14 5.27
N SER A 18 12.54 -7.49 4.05
CA SER A 18 12.59 -8.87 3.57
C SER A 18 13.96 -9.18 2.98
N GLY A 19 14.37 -10.46 3.11
CA GLY A 19 15.69 -10.91 2.67
C GLY A 19 16.76 -10.82 3.75
N ASN A 20 17.69 -11.78 3.73
CA ASN A 20 18.75 -11.90 4.70
C ASN A 20 20.08 -11.28 4.21
N GLU A 21 20.18 -11.04 2.91
CA GLU A 21 21.37 -10.47 2.28
C GLU A 21 21.05 -9.10 1.66
N PRO A 22 21.98 -8.14 1.70
CA PRO A 22 21.77 -6.80 1.15
C PRO A 22 21.41 -6.79 -0.34
N SER A 23 21.89 -7.76 -1.10
CA SER A 23 21.63 -7.92 -2.54
C SER A 23 20.24 -8.48 -2.85
N ASP A 24 19.54 -9.00 -1.84
CA ASP A 24 18.26 -9.70 -1.96
C ASP A 24 17.19 -9.13 -1.03
N SER A 25 17.47 -7.98 -0.41
CA SER A 25 16.58 -7.36 0.56
C SER A 25 15.72 -6.27 -0.06
N VAL A 26 14.43 -6.30 0.28
CA VAL A 26 13.51 -5.20 0.03
C VAL A 26 13.17 -4.53 1.34
N ASN A 27 13.35 -3.21 1.39
CA ASN A 27 13.08 -2.41 2.58
C ASN A 27 12.06 -1.33 2.22
N LEU A 28 10.88 -1.40 2.79
CA LEU A 28 9.85 -0.38 2.66
C LEU A 28 9.75 0.41 3.97
N GLY A 29 9.72 1.72 3.86
CA GLY A 29 9.56 2.61 5.02
C GLY A 29 8.41 3.57 4.80
N PHE A 30 7.61 3.78 5.85
CA PHE A 30 6.45 4.65 5.83
C PHE A 30 6.49 5.65 6.98
N ARG A 31 6.06 6.87 6.68
CA ARG A 31 5.83 7.94 7.66
C ARG A 31 4.45 8.53 7.44
N ARG A 32 3.67 8.72 8.52
CA ARG A 32 2.31 9.24 8.48
C ARG A 32 2.18 10.54 9.27
N LEU A 33 1.45 11.48 8.65
CA LEU A 33 0.80 12.58 9.35
C LEU A 33 -0.67 12.18 9.52
N SER A 34 -1.09 11.91 10.74
CA SER A 34 -2.46 11.47 11.04
C SER A 34 -3.37 12.66 11.18
N ILE A 35 -4.30 12.87 10.24
CA ILE A 35 -5.27 13.94 10.29
C ILE A 35 -6.58 13.44 10.91
N ILE A 36 -6.96 12.19 10.65
CA ILE A 36 -8.17 11.54 11.14
C ILE A 36 -7.88 10.07 11.37
N ASP A 37 -8.36 9.52 12.50
CA ASP A 37 -8.33 8.12 12.92
C ASP A 37 -6.94 7.43 13.01
N LEU A 38 -6.56 7.14 14.26
CA LEU A 38 -5.29 6.51 14.62
C LEU A 38 -5.33 4.98 14.58
N SER A 39 -6.52 4.36 14.49
CA SER A 39 -6.68 2.92 14.69
C SER A 39 -6.66 2.09 13.40
N ASP A 40 -7.16 2.64 12.30
CA ASP A 40 -7.25 1.95 11.02
C ASP A 40 -6.24 2.51 10.01
N GLY A 41 -5.43 1.66 9.42
CA GLY A 41 -4.51 2.06 8.33
C GLY A 41 -3.05 2.18 8.72
N ALA A 42 -2.60 1.43 9.71
CA ALA A 42 -1.17 1.26 9.96
C ALA A 42 -0.48 0.69 8.70
N GLN A 43 0.66 1.26 8.35
CA GLN A 43 1.42 0.84 7.18
C GLN A 43 2.87 0.55 7.60
N PRO A 44 3.58 -0.34 6.88
CA PRO A 44 3.15 -1.11 5.71
C PRO A 44 1.99 -2.06 5.99
N MET A 45 1.07 -2.22 5.03
CA MET A 45 -0.10 -3.09 5.16
C MET A 45 0.09 -4.37 4.37
N TYR A 46 -0.44 -5.49 4.92
CA TYR A 46 -0.26 -6.82 4.38
C TYR A 46 -1.61 -7.44 4.01
N ASN A 47 -1.58 -8.39 3.06
CA ASN A 47 -2.68 -9.30 2.81
C ASN A 47 -2.84 -10.33 3.94
N GLU A 48 -3.73 -11.31 3.79
CA GLU A 48 -4.10 -12.26 4.85
C GLU A 48 -2.93 -13.12 5.32
N ASP A 49 -2.10 -13.61 4.38
CA ASP A 49 -0.98 -14.53 4.63
C ASP A 49 0.38 -13.81 4.78
N GLY A 50 0.39 -12.49 4.62
CA GLY A 50 1.59 -11.68 4.75
C GLY A 50 2.54 -11.74 3.54
N SER A 51 2.13 -12.33 2.44
CA SER A 51 2.95 -12.49 1.24
C SER A 51 3.00 -11.26 0.33
N VAL A 52 2.02 -10.36 0.47
CA VAL A 52 1.94 -9.09 -0.24
C VAL A 52 1.94 -7.95 0.76
N VAL A 53 2.76 -6.94 0.51
CA VAL A 53 2.87 -5.75 1.37
C VAL A 53 2.79 -4.48 0.54
N VAL A 54 2.11 -3.46 1.06
CA VAL A 54 1.99 -2.14 0.42
C VAL A 54 2.42 -1.01 1.36
N VAL A 55 3.03 0.02 0.76
CA VAL A 55 3.11 1.37 1.29
C VAL A 55 2.37 2.31 0.34
N PHE A 56 1.53 3.17 0.90
CA PHE A 56 0.58 3.98 0.15
C PHE A 56 0.49 5.40 0.72
N ASN A 57 0.41 6.36 -0.18
CA ASN A 57 0.13 7.76 0.14
C ASN A 57 -0.98 8.24 -0.77
N GLY A 58 -2.15 8.53 -0.23
CA GLY A 58 -3.27 8.99 -1.02
C GLY A 58 -4.63 8.70 -0.43
N GLU A 59 -5.61 8.63 -1.32
CA GLU A 59 -7.00 8.28 -1.04
C GLU A 59 -7.62 7.61 -2.26
N ILE A 60 -8.22 6.44 -2.09
CA ILE A 60 -8.90 5.68 -3.14
C ILE A 60 -10.41 5.92 -3.01
N TYR A 61 -10.98 6.74 -3.87
CA TYR A 61 -12.39 7.17 -3.76
C TYR A 61 -13.39 6.06 -4.01
N ASN A 62 -13.04 5.08 -4.86
CA ASN A 62 -13.91 3.94 -5.17
C ASN A 62 -13.60 2.69 -4.35
N PHE A 63 -12.94 2.84 -3.18
CA PHE A 63 -12.52 1.70 -2.36
C PHE A 63 -13.68 0.83 -1.88
N MET A 64 -14.84 1.42 -1.61
CA MET A 64 -16.02 0.66 -1.15
C MET A 64 -16.54 -0.33 -2.21
N ASP A 65 -16.55 0.08 -3.48
CA ASP A 65 -16.96 -0.79 -4.58
C ASP A 65 -15.94 -1.91 -4.81
N LEU A 66 -14.65 -1.56 -4.81
CA LEU A 66 -13.57 -2.54 -4.91
C LEU A 66 -13.59 -3.53 -3.74
N ARG A 67 -13.78 -3.03 -2.51
CA ARG A 67 -13.89 -3.87 -1.32
C ARG A 67 -15.01 -4.90 -1.45
N ARG A 68 -16.20 -4.47 -1.92
CA ARG A 68 -17.33 -5.38 -2.14
C ARG A 68 -16.99 -6.45 -3.17
N GLU A 69 -16.44 -6.06 -4.32
CA GLU A 69 -16.03 -6.97 -5.39
C GLU A 69 -14.98 -7.99 -4.90
N LEU A 70 -13.97 -7.53 -4.17
CA LEU A 70 -12.91 -8.38 -3.62
C LEU A 70 -13.42 -9.32 -2.52
N ALA A 71 -14.33 -8.85 -1.66
CA ALA A 71 -14.96 -9.69 -0.64
C ALA A 71 -15.82 -10.80 -1.26
N GLU A 72 -16.55 -10.53 -2.35
CA GLU A 72 -17.30 -11.53 -3.13
C GLU A 72 -16.38 -12.59 -3.76
N ARG A 73 -15.11 -12.26 -3.98
CA ARG A 73 -14.06 -13.19 -4.46
C ARG A 73 -13.36 -13.95 -3.35
N GLY A 74 -13.70 -13.69 -2.10
CA GLY A 74 -13.21 -14.42 -0.93
C GLY A 74 -12.13 -13.72 -0.12
N HIS A 75 -11.73 -12.48 -0.48
CA HIS A 75 -10.77 -11.72 0.32
C HIS A 75 -11.36 -11.27 1.65
N ILE A 76 -10.58 -11.38 2.72
CA ILE A 76 -10.99 -11.05 4.09
C ILE A 76 -10.35 -9.74 4.52
N PHE A 77 -11.17 -8.71 4.62
CA PHE A 77 -10.74 -7.39 5.06
C PHE A 77 -10.72 -7.29 6.59
N LYS A 78 -9.61 -6.83 7.13
CA LYS A 78 -9.37 -6.63 8.58
C LYS A 78 -9.63 -5.21 9.04
N THR A 79 -9.51 -4.25 8.14
CA THR A 79 -9.67 -2.82 8.42
C THR A 79 -10.82 -2.21 7.61
N ARG A 80 -11.08 -0.92 7.84
CA ARG A 80 -12.03 -0.16 7.03
C ARG A 80 -11.33 0.86 6.12
N CYS A 81 -10.00 0.87 6.10
CA CYS A 81 -9.26 1.84 5.32
C CYS A 81 -9.22 1.47 3.82
N ASP A 82 -9.02 2.47 3.02
CA ASP A 82 -8.91 2.36 1.57
C ASP A 82 -7.62 1.67 1.11
N THR A 83 -6.56 1.72 1.92
CA THR A 83 -5.27 1.09 1.61
C THR A 83 -5.40 -0.43 1.39
N GLU A 84 -6.30 -1.08 2.13
CA GLU A 84 -6.42 -2.53 2.12
C GLU A 84 -6.91 -3.09 0.77
N VAL A 85 -7.67 -2.29 0.00
CA VAL A 85 -8.07 -2.71 -1.35
C VAL A 85 -6.89 -2.86 -2.32
N ILE A 86 -5.73 -2.27 -1.99
CA ILE A 86 -4.55 -2.35 -2.86
C ILE A 86 -3.90 -3.73 -2.72
N VAL A 87 -3.72 -4.27 -1.51
CA VAL A 87 -3.10 -5.58 -1.32
C VAL A 87 -3.97 -6.69 -1.91
N HIS A 88 -5.27 -6.70 -1.62
CA HIS A 88 -6.20 -7.69 -2.17
C HIS A 88 -6.42 -7.51 -3.67
N GLY A 89 -6.49 -6.26 -4.13
CA GLY A 89 -6.60 -5.96 -5.55
C GLY A 89 -5.35 -6.37 -6.34
N TRP A 90 -4.17 -6.30 -5.74
CA TRP A 90 -2.95 -6.80 -6.36
C TRP A 90 -3.01 -8.32 -6.61
N GLU A 91 -3.52 -9.08 -5.65
CA GLU A 91 -3.68 -10.53 -5.78
C GLU A 91 -4.61 -10.91 -6.93
N GLU A 92 -5.69 -10.15 -7.12
CA GLU A 92 -6.69 -10.42 -8.16
C GLU A 92 -6.33 -9.87 -9.54
N TYR A 93 -5.74 -8.68 -9.60
CA TYR A 93 -5.60 -7.93 -10.85
C TYR A 93 -4.14 -7.68 -11.26
N GLY A 94 -3.18 -7.93 -10.38
CA GLY A 94 -1.77 -7.64 -10.63
C GLY A 94 -1.56 -6.20 -11.08
N GLU A 95 -0.76 -5.99 -12.14
CA GLU A 95 -0.44 -4.67 -12.67
C GLU A 95 -1.68 -3.89 -13.18
N SER A 96 -2.76 -4.58 -13.55
CA SER A 96 -3.99 -3.94 -14.00
C SER A 96 -4.78 -3.26 -12.88
N LEU A 97 -4.41 -3.50 -11.62
CA LEU A 97 -5.02 -2.84 -10.47
C LEU A 97 -5.02 -1.32 -10.60
N ALA A 98 -3.88 -0.72 -11.00
CA ALA A 98 -3.75 0.73 -11.06
C ALA A 98 -4.81 1.39 -11.96
N ALA A 99 -5.20 0.72 -13.04
CA ALA A 99 -6.25 1.22 -13.95
C ALA A 99 -7.67 1.14 -13.37
N ARG A 100 -7.86 0.35 -12.32
CA ARG A 100 -9.15 0.19 -11.62
C ARG A 100 -9.34 1.18 -10.47
N LEU A 101 -8.26 1.77 -9.99
CA LEU A 101 -8.30 2.73 -8.89
C LEU A 101 -8.76 4.11 -9.37
N ARG A 102 -9.61 4.75 -8.59
CA ARG A 102 -10.00 6.14 -8.74
C ARG A 102 -9.65 6.89 -7.47
N GLY A 103 -8.85 7.94 -7.62
CA GLY A 103 -8.39 8.70 -6.46
C GLY A 103 -7.12 9.48 -6.75
N MET A 104 -6.52 9.97 -5.69
CA MET A 104 -5.19 10.58 -5.70
C MET A 104 -4.24 9.67 -4.93
N PHE A 105 -3.26 9.08 -5.60
CA PHE A 105 -2.45 8.06 -4.97
C PHE A 105 -1.03 7.91 -5.54
N ALA A 106 -0.16 7.45 -4.67
CA ALA A 106 1.10 6.81 -5.02
C ALA A 106 1.31 5.62 -4.08
N PHE A 107 1.66 4.46 -4.62
CA PHE A 107 1.91 3.28 -3.81
C PHE A 107 3.05 2.43 -4.37
N VAL A 108 3.61 1.61 -3.50
CA VAL A 108 4.52 0.52 -3.87
C VAL A 108 4.00 -0.75 -3.22
N VAL A 109 3.82 -1.79 -4.04
CA VAL A 109 3.55 -3.16 -3.61
C VAL A 109 4.83 -3.97 -3.73
N TRP A 110 5.09 -4.81 -2.74
CA TRP A 110 6.07 -5.89 -2.81
C TRP A 110 5.35 -7.23 -2.65
N ASP A 111 5.39 -8.05 -3.69
CA ASP A 111 4.88 -9.43 -3.68
C ASP A 111 6.06 -10.39 -3.49
N MET A 112 6.12 -11.01 -2.32
CA MET A 112 7.20 -11.92 -1.93
C MET A 112 7.14 -13.26 -2.67
N ARG A 113 5.95 -13.68 -3.13
CA ARG A 113 5.76 -14.95 -3.87
C ARG A 113 6.38 -14.89 -5.24
N THR A 114 6.16 -13.78 -5.94
CA THR A 114 6.67 -13.56 -7.31
C THR A 114 7.97 -12.76 -7.33
N ARG A 115 8.38 -12.22 -6.15
CA ARG A 115 9.53 -11.31 -6.01
C ARG A 115 9.39 -10.08 -6.90
N THR A 116 8.20 -9.57 -7.00
CA THR A 116 7.85 -8.42 -7.84
C THR A 116 7.63 -7.18 -6.99
N MET A 117 8.35 -6.12 -7.32
CA MET A 117 8.08 -4.78 -6.82
C MET A 117 7.34 -4.00 -7.90
N TYR A 118 6.17 -3.49 -7.56
CA TYR A 118 5.35 -2.69 -8.46
C TYR A 118 5.02 -1.35 -7.84
N GLY A 119 5.26 -0.27 -8.59
CA GLY A 119 4.92 1.08 -8.18
C GLY A 119 3.96 1.74 -9.14
N ALA A 120 2.98 2.46 -8.61
CA ALA A 120 2.05 3.23 -9.41
C ALA A 120 1.66 4.55 -8.73
N ARG A 121 1.25 5.52 -9.53
CA ARG A 121 0.64 6.76 -9.08
C ARG A 121 -0.61 7.08 -9.89
N ASP A 122 -1.42 7.98 -9.37
CA ASP A 122 -2.63 8.44 -10.03
C ASP A 122 -2.34 9.05 -11.41
N TYR A 123 -3.36 9.02 -12.27
CA TYR A 123 -3.26 9.43 -13.67
C TYR A 123 -2.77 10.88 -13.84
N PHE A 124 -3.18 11.77 -12.95
CA PHE A 124 -2.81 13.19 -13.01
C PHE A 124 -1.51 13.52 -12.27
N GLY A 125 -0.91 12.54 -11.57
CA GLY A 125 0.30 12.74 -10.77
C GLY A 125 0.09 13.67 -9.58
N ILE A 126 -1.12 13.66 -8.98
CA ILE A 126 -1.44 14.48 -7.80
C ILE A 126 -0.53 14.12 -6.64
N LYS A 127 -0.29 12.80 -6.44
CA LYS A 127 0.72 12.34 -5.48
C LYS A 127 2.06 12.17 -6.16
N PRO A 128 3.16 12.72 -5.60
CA PRO A 128 4.49 12.56 -6.17
C PRO A 128 4.98 11.11 -6.03
N PHE A 129 5.69 10.65 -7.05
CA PHE A 129 6.40 9.38 -7.07
C PHE A 129 7.75 9.60 -7.74
N TYR A 130 8.84 9.25 -7.03
CA TYR A 130 10.21 9.40 -7.52
C TYR A 130 10.91 8.04 -7.50
N TYR A 131 11.71 7.73 -8.51
CA TYR A 131 12.50 6.50 -8.65
C TYR A 131 13.89 6.78 -9.21
#